data_315c20325f9b364d0f4f21d62fe94e2e
#
_entry.id   315c20325f9b364d0f4f21d62fe94e2e
#
_cell.length_a   1.000
_cell.length_b   1.000
_cell.length_c   1.000
_cell.angle_alpha   90.00
_cell.angle_beta   90.00
_cell.angle_gamma   90.00
#
_symmetry.space_group_name_H-M   'P 1'
#
loop_
_entity.id
_entity.type
_entity.pdbx_description
1 polymer ?
#
loop_
_entity_poly.entity_id
_entity_poly.type
_entity_poly.pdbx_seq_one_letter_code
_entity_poly.pdbx_strand_id
1 'polypeptide(L)'
;LSAAELVQDAAQRDRLREIAYAAMDHAFGRNPTGRHFSYDAPREIEGVERGWYSYYLGGVGELEDVPFTFDGAPKAPSYPYHPEVGNISWTEGWVSFNTAFNRSLTAMAYFETKLGLQQNESGFEVSLRTPWNFDYTTEEPMQLTITTLGGDTETITVVEPNPLATMLIGQIATQETPIPATHNGILEVAPGDTVSVSYGYGYYAHAAEVTVE
;
A
#
# COMPACT_ATOMS: atom_id res chain seq x y z
N LEU A 1 -5.89 1.35 11.65
CA LEU A 1 -6.10 0.12 10.90
C LEU A 1 -5.86 -1.12 11.76
N SER A 2 -4.70 -1.29 12.39
CA SER A 2 -4.43 -2.46 13.25
C SER A 2 -5.46 -2.65 14.37
N ALA A 3 -5.95 -1.58 14.97
CA ALA A 3 -7.01 -1.66 15.97
C ALA A 3 -8.35 -2.12 15.37
N ALA A 4 -8.63 -1.78 14.12
CA ALA A 4 -9.83 -2.22 13.44
C ALA A 4 -9.90 -3.74 13.28
N GLU A 5 -8.77 -4.40 13.05
CA GLU A 5 -8.71 -5.86 12.92
C GLU A 5 -9.01 -6.61 14.23
N LEU A 6 -8.88 -5.95 15.37
CA LEU A 6 -9.19 -6.53 16.69
C LEU A 6 -10.66 -6.35 17.11
N VAL A 7 -11.41 -5.52 16.38
CA VAL A 7 -12.80 -5.19 16.72
C VAL A 7 -13.75 -6.14 15.99
N GLN A 8 -14.57 -6.85 16.74
CA GLN A 8 -15.55 -7.79 16.19
C GLN A 8 -16.80 -7.09 15.63
N ASP A 9 -17.21 -5.99 16.23
CA ASP A 9 -18.34 -5.19 15.75
C ASP A 9 -18.01 -4.52 14.42
N ALA A 10 -18.77 -4.84 13.37
CA ALA A 10 -18.51 -4.38 12.02
C ALA A 10 -18.60 -2.85 11.89
N ALA A 11 -19.58 -2.21 12.53
CA ALA A 11 -19.77 -0.76 12.44
C ALA A 11 -18.61 0.00 13.11
N GLN A 12 -18.15 -0.51 14.27
CA GLN A 12 -16.99 0.08 14.95
C GLN A 12 -15.70 -0.14 14.16
N ARG A 13 -15.51 -1.32 13.57
CA ARG A 13 -14.37 -1.62 12.70
C ARG A 13 -14.34 -0.68 11.50
N ASP A 14 -15.46 -0.52 10.80
CA ASP A 14 -15.55 0.37 9.65
C ASP A 14 -15.30 1.81 10.04
N ARG A 15 -15.81 2.24 11.19
CA ARG A 15 -15.53 3.58 11.71
C ARG A 15 -14.06 3.81 12.03
N LEU A 16 -13.35 2.82 12.58
CA LEU A 16 -11.90 2.92 12.81
C LEU A 16 -11.12 2.99 11.50
N ARG A 17 -11.55 2.27 10.46
CA ARG A 17 -10.96 2.37 9.12
C ARG A 17 -11.18 3.75 8.52
N GLU A 18 -12.40 4.27 8.55
CA GLU A 18 -12.69 5.64 8.10
C GLU A 18 -11.80 6.69 8.77
N ILE A 19 -11.62 6.59 10.09
CA ILE A 19 -10.75 7.51 10.84
C ILE A 19 -9.30 7.39 10.36
N ALA A 20 -8.81 6.16 10.13
CA ALA A 20 -7.45 5.94 9.66
C ALA A 20 -7.23 6.52 8.26
N TYR A 21 -8.16 6.32 7.33
CA TYR A 21 -8.09 6.89 5.99
C TYR A 21 -8.21 8.42 6.02
N ALA A 22 -9.12 8.97 6.82
CA ALA A 22 -9.25 10.41 6.96
C ALA A 22 -7.96 11.06 7.50
N ALA A 23 -7.24 10.37 8.40
CA ALA A 23 -5.94 10.83 8.88
C ALA A 23 -4.86 10.84 7.78
N MET A 24 -4.88 9.87 6.87
CA MET A 24 -3.99 9.87 5.70
C MET A 24 -4.40 10.92 4.68
N ASP A 25 -5.68 11.03 4.38
CA ASP A 25 -6.23 12.05 3.49
C ASP A 25 -5.84 13.46 3.94
N HIS A 26 -5.71 13.66 5.26
CA HIS A 26 -5.24 14.93 5.81
C HIS A 26 -3.85 15.31 5.28
N ALA A 27 -2.94 14.36 5.15
CA ALA A 27 -1.60 14.60 4.59
C ALA A 27 -1.64 14.89 3.08
N PHE A 28 -2.67 14.44 2.38
CA PHE A 28 -2.84 14.62 0.94
C PHE A 28 -3.83 15.72 0.55
N GLY A 29 -4.14 16.63 1.46
CA GLY A 29 -4.90 17.84 1.16
C GLY A 29 -6.35 17.85 1.63
N ARG A 30 -6.88 16.73 2.14
CA ARG A 30 -8.18 16.75 2.83
C ARG A 30 -8.07 17.28 4.25
N ASN A 31 -7.50 18.45 4.36
CA ASN A 31 -7.28 19.19 5.60
C ASN A 31 -7.86 20.60 5.47
N PRO A 32 -7.96 21.33 6.57
CA PRO A 32 -8.54 22.68 6.57
C PRO A 32 -7.87 23.69 5.62
N THR A 33 -6.65 23.45 5.17
CA THR A 33 -5.93 24.35 4.27
C THR A 33 -6.03 23.96 2.80
N GLY A 34 -6.49 22.75 2.48
CA GLY A 34 -6.52 22.22 1.13
C GLY A 34 -5.15 21.94 0.52
N ARG A 35 -4.10 21.82 1.36
CA ARG A 35 -2.72 21.61 0.90
C ARG A 35 -2.20 20.24 1.27
N HIS A 36 -1.46 19.60 0.38
CA HIS A 36 -0.77 18.33 0.67
C HIS A 36 0.66 18.58 1.16
N PHE A 37 1.19 17.62 1.93
CA PHE A 37 2.50 17.74 2.60
C PHE A 37 3.59 16.91 1.93
N SER A 38 3.25 15.99 1.03
CA SER A 38 4.23 15.09 0.45
C SER A 38 5.19 15.84 -0.47
N TYR A 39 6.49 15.61 -0.29
CA TYR A 39 7.52 16.21 -1.13
C TYR A 39 7.48 15.70 -2.57
N ASP A 40 7.29 14.39 -2.73
CA ASP A 40 7.30 13.72 -4.03
C ASP A 40 5.92 13.67 -4.71
N ALA A 41 4.87 14.12 -4.03
CA ALA A 41 3.58 14.23 -4.67
C ALA A 41 3.66 15.18 -5.88
N PRO A 42 2.88 14.93 -6.94
CA PRO A 42 2.77 15.86 -8.05
C PRO A 42 2.56 17.29 -7.54
N ARG A 43 3.25 18.26 -8.15
CA ARG A 43 3.11 19.66 -7.74
C ARG A 43 1.67 20.14 -7.84
N GLU A 44 0.92 19.55 -8.75
CA GLU A 44 -0.46 19.85 -9.04
C GLU A 44 -1.31 18.59 -8.89
N ILE A 45 -1.95 18.45 -7.77
CA ILE A 45 -3.10 17.58 -7.63
C ILE A 45 -4.31 18.48 -7.87
N GLU A 46 -5.18 18.13 -8.82
CA GLU A 46 -6.33 18.95 -9.17
C GLU A 46 -7.14 19.34 -7.93
N GLY A 47 -7.31 20.66 -7.74
CA GLY A 47 -8.02 21.22 -6.59
C GLY A 47 -7.25 21.22 -5.28
N VAL A 48 -5.98 20.83 -5.26
CA VAL A 48 -5.18 20.78 -4.05
C VAL A 48 -3.84 21.49 -4.25
N GLU A 49 -3.60 22.52 -3.45
CA GLU A 49 -2.32 23.21 -3.44
C GLU A 49 -1.28 22.45 -2.61
N ARG A 50 -0.04 22.52 -3.06
CA ARG A 50 1.09 21.98 -2.32
C ARG A 50 1.38 22.81 -1.09
N GLY A 51 1.45 22.18 0.07
CA GLY A 51 1.95 22.75 1.31
C GLY A 51 3.47 22.73 1.37
N TRP A 52 4.00 22.99 2.55
CA TRP A 52 5.40 22.76 2.79
C TRP A 52 5.68 21.26 2.94
N TYR A 53 6.89 20.86 2.66
CA TYR A 53 7.27 19.45 2.58
C TYR A 53 8.72 19.29 3.07
N SER A 54 9.07 18.04 3.36
CA SER A 54 10.40 17.67 3.80
C SER A 54 11.50 18.09 2.80
N TYR A 55 12.68 18.39 3.29
CA TYR A 55 13.90 18.48 2.48
C TYR A 55 14.37 17.11 1.97
N TYR A 56 13.81 16.03 2.47
CA TYR A 56 14.15 14.67 2.10
C TYR A 56 13.12 14.11 1.12
N LEU A 57 13.62 13.46 0.07
CA LEU A 57 12.77 12.77 -0.90
C LEU A 57 11.94 11.68 -0.22
N GLY A 58 10.70 11.50 -0.66
CA GLY A 58 9.76 10.53 -0.08
C GLY A 58 9.28 10.89 1.32
N GLY A 59 9.56 12.10 1.78
CA GLY A 59 9.16 12.55 3.09
C GLY A 59 7.89 13.38 3.09
N VAL A 60 7.41 13.65 4.28
CA VAL A 60 6.39 14.66 4.55
C VAL A 60 6.93 15.72 5.49
N GLY A 61 6.50 16.95 5.26
CA GLY A 61 6.74 18.07 6.14
C GLY A 61 5.45 18.54 6.79
N GLU A 62 5.45 19.79 7.14
CA GLU A 62 4.31 20.47 7.71
C GLU A 62 3.79 21.56 6.77
N LEU A 63 2.68 22.16 7.10
CA LEU A 63 2.07 23.19 6.28
C LEU A 63 2.88 24.49 6.31
N GLU A 64 3.21 24.99 5.15
CA GLU A 64 3.81 26.32 4.97
C GLU A 64 2.71 27.36 4.70
N ASP A 65 2.97 28.61 5.10
CA ASP A 65 2.12 29.76 4.84
C ASP A 65 0.65 29.62 5.26
N VAL A 66 0.40 28.74 6.22
CA VAL A 66 -0.94 28.63 6.79
C VAL A 66 -1.21 29.86 7.64
N PRO A 67 -2.30 30.59 7.37
CA PRO A 67 -2.65 31.76 8.15
C PRO A 67 -3.16 31.38 9.52
N PHE A 68 -2.27 31.16 10.45
CA PHE A 68 -2.65 30.99 11.84
C PHE A 68 -2.58 32.29 12.60
N THR A 69 -3.25 32.28 13.69
CA THR A 69 -3.06 33.27 14.73
C THR A 69 -2.67 32.54 16.00
N PHE A 70 -1.62 33.00 16.62
CA PHE A 70 -1.13 32.41 17.86
C PHE A 70 -2.08 32.66 19.04
N ASP A 71 -2.87 33.72 18.96
CA ASP A 71 -3.90 34.09 19.92
C ASP A 71 -5.18 33.25 19.80
N GLY A 72 -5.19 32.28 18.91
CA GLY A 72 -6.36 31.44 18.65
C GLY A 72 -7.48 32.12 17.92
N ALA A 73 -7.30 33.37 17.45
CA ALA A 73 -8.28 34.01 16.58
C ALA A 73 -8.26 33.30 15.22
N PRO A 74 -9.38 32.73 14.77
CA PRO A 74 -9.37 31.95 13.56
C PRO A 74 -9.21 32.85 12.34
N LYS A 75 -8.06 32.74 11.71
CA LYS A 75 -8.09 32.73 10.27
C LYS A 75 -8.27 31.28 9.93
N ALA A 76 -9.46 30.91 9.59
CA ALA A 76 -9.82 29.53 9.34
C ALA A 76 -8.97 28.93 8.23
N PRO A 77 -8.31 27.81 8.50
CA PRO A 77 -8.19 27.11 9.75
C PRO A 77 -7.01 27.62 10.58
N SER A 78 -7.10 27.42 11.87
CA SER A 78 -6.08 27.81 12.83
C SER A 78 -5.27 26.58 13.24
N TYR A 79 -3.95 26.65 13.03
CA TYR A 79 -2.99 25.67 13.55
C TYR A 79 -2.11 26.36 14.61
N PRO A 80 -1.61 25.66 15.59
CA PRO A 80 -0.71 26.23 16.57
C PRO A 80 0.60 26.65 15.92
N TYR A 81 0.82 27.93 15.82
CA TYR A 81 1.95 28.56 15.15
C TYR A 81 2.48 29.72 15.98
N HIS A 82 3.78 29.82 16.09
CA HIS A 82 4.45 30.84 16.84
C HIS A 82 5.47 31.59 15.99
N PRO A 83 5.09 32.68 15.34
CA PRO A 83 5.95 33.39 14.38
C PRO A 83 7.24 33.96 15.01
N GLU A 84 7.21 34.32 16.29
CA GLU A 84 8.35 34.93 16.95
C GLU A 84 9.53 33.98 17.19
N VAL A 85 9.29 32.67 17.28
CA VAL A 85 10.33 31.65 17.44
C VAL A 85 10.69 30.95 16.16
N GLY A 86 10.02 31.32 15.06
CA GLY A 86 10.14 30.61 13.80
C GLY A 86 9.38 29.28 13.79
N ASN A 87 9.45 28.60 12.69
CA ASN A 87 8.65 27.42 12.39
C ASN A 87 9.41 26.13 12.34
N ILE A 88 10.58 26.05 12.96
CA ILE A 88 11.46 24.89 12.79
C ILE A 88 10.70 23.57 13.00
N SER A 89 9.89 23.47 14.05
CA SER A 89 9.14 22.26 14.36
C SER A 89 7.88 22.07 13.49
N TRP A 90 7.46 23.08 12.76
CA TRP A 90 6.21 23.07 11.98
C TRP A 90 6.46 23.03 10.47
N THR A 91 7.67 23.40 10.03
CA THR A 91 8.00 23.51 8.61
C THR A 91 9.13 22.57 8.20
N GLU A 92 9.84 21.96 9.14
CA GLU A 92 10.90 21.01 8.83
C GLU A 92 10.42 19.56 8.75
N GLY A 93 10.96 18.82 7.78
CA GLY A 93 10.70 17.40 7.63
C GLY A 93 11.50 16.56 8.61
N TRP A 94 11.03 16.44 9.82
CA TRP A 94 11.70 15.67 10.87
C TRP A 94 11.60 14.17 10.65
N VAL A 95 12.63 13.45 11.10
CA VAL A 95 12.66 11.97 11.03
C VAL A 95 11.43 11.33 11.65
N SER A 96 10.93 11.89 12.77
CA SER A 96 9.73 11.39 13.44
C SER A 96 8.47 11.47 12.57
N PHE A 97 8.27 12.55 11.82
CA PHE A 97 7.13 12.71 10.92
C PHE A 97 7.22 11.76 9.74
N ASN A 98 8.41 11.69 9.13
CA ASN A 98 8.65 10.79 8.00
C ASN A 98 8.51 9.32 8.41
N THR A 99 8.99 8.96 9.60
CA THR A 99 8.83 7.60 10.14
C THR A 99 7.35 7.28 10.37
N ALA A 100 6.59 8.19 10.98
CA ALA A 100 5.16 8.00 11.22
C ALA A 100 4.38 7.89 9.91
N PHE A 101 4.68 8.72 8.93
CA PHE A 101 4.06 8.69 7.61
C PHE A 101 4.35 7.38 6.87
N ASN A 102 5.62 6.99 6.74
CA ASN A 102 6.01 5.75 6.08
C ASN A 102 5.43 4.52 6.77
N ARG A 103 5.39 4.51 8.10
CA ARG A 103 4.76 3.43 8.87
C ARG A 103 3.25 3.36 8.59
N SER A 104 2.59 4.49 8.46
CA SER A 104 1.16 4.55 8.13
C SER A 104 0.88 4.05 6.72
N LEU A 105 1.70 4.45 5.73
CA LEU A 105 1.62 3.94 4.35
C LEU A 105 1.84 2.42 4.31
N THR A 106 2.84 1.91 5.01
CA THR A 106 3.12 0.47 5.09
C THR A 106 1.94 -0.30 5.70
N ALA A 107 1.34 0.24 6.76
CA ALA A 107 0.16 -0.37 7.38
C ALA A 107 -1.05 -0.37 6.41
N MET A 108 -1.30 0.74 5.70
CA MET A 108 -2.35 0.79 4.68
C MET A 108 -2.09 -0.21 3.56
N ALA A 109 -0.89 -0.25 3.04
CA ALA A 109 -0.49 -1.21 2.01
C ALA A 109 -0.76 -2.64 2.46
N TYR A 110 -0.36 -3.00 3.67
CA TYR A 110 -0.61 -4.33 4.23
C TYR A 110 -2.11 -4.66 4.34
N PHE A 111 -2.92 -3.81 4.94
CA PHE A 111 -4.34 -4.11 5.17
C PHE A 111 -5.18 -4.09 3.90
N GLU A 112 -4.80 -3.32 2.90
CA GLU A 112 -5.54 -3.22 1.64
C GLU A 112 -5.05 -4.19 0.57
N THR A 113 -3.86 -4.77 0.72
CA THR A 113 -3.38 -5.81 -0.18
C THR A 113 -4.19 -7.10 0.00
N LYS A 114 -4.62 -7.69 -1.10
CA LYS A 114 -5.29 -8.99 -1.14
C LYS A 114 -4.59 -9.87 -2.16
N LEU A 115 -4.13 -11.01 -1.69
CA LEU A 115 -3.51 -12.03 -2.51
C LEU A 115 -4.49 -13.20 -2.67
N GLY A 116 -4.76 -13.57 -3.91
CA GLY A 116 -5.62 -14.69 -4.27
C GLY A 116 -4.87 -15.74 -5.06
N LEU A 117 -5.18 -17.00 -4.85
CA LEU A 117 -4.67 -18.14 -5.59
C LEU A 117 -5.85 -19.06 -5.90
N GLN A 118 -6.03 -19.42 -7.16
CA GLN A 118 -7.11 -20.29 -7.61
C GLN A 118 -6.59 -21.32 -8.62
N GLN A 119 -6.98 -22.59 -8.44
CA GLN A 119 -6.77 -23.63 -9.43
C GLN A 119 -7.82 -23.51 -10.54
N ASN A 120 -7.39 -23.68 -11.79
CA ASN A 120 -8.27 -23.74 -12.97
C ASN A 120 -7.83 -24.89 -13.90
N GLU A 121 -8.48 -25.05 -15.02
CA GLU A 121 -8.19 -26.16 -15.97
C GLU A 121 -6.78 -26.11 -16.58
N SER A 122 -6.13 -24.94 -16.59
CA SER A 122 -4.80 -24.73 -17.19
C SER A 122 -3.66 -24.66 -16.17
N GLY A 123 -3.98 -24.66 -14.88
CA GLY A 123 -3.02 -24.53 -13.78
C GLY A 123 -3.52 -23.63 -12.66
N PHE A 124 -2.75 -22.62 -12.29
CA PHE A 124 -3.12 -21.67 -11.23
C PHE A 124 -3.19 -20.25 -11.75
N GLU A 125 -4.20 -19.52 -11.30
CA GLU A 125 -4.29 -18.09 -11.43
C GLU A 125 -3.95 -17.43 -10.08
N VAL A 126 -3.07 -16.43 -10.14
CA VAL A 126 -2.72 -15.57 -9.02
C VAL A 126 -3.28 -14.19 -9.27
N SER A 127 -3.99 -13.65 -8.29
CA SER A 127 -4.46 -12.27 -8.28
C SER A 127 -3.84 -11.51 -7.12
N LEU A 128 -3.28 -10.34 -7.39
CA LEU A 128 -2.74 -9.44 -6.39
C LEU A 128 -3.45 -8.09 -6.51
N ARG A 129 -4.28 -7.76 -5.53
CA ARG A 129 -4.84 -6.42 -5.41
C ARG A 129 -3.93 -5.58 -4.51
N THR A 130 -3.49 -4.45 -5.02
CA THR A 130 -2.72 -3.45 -4.28
C THR A 130 -3.52 -2.17 -4.11
N PRO A 131 -3.31 -1.38 -3.03
CA PRO A 131 -3.98 -0.09 -2.87
C PRO A 131 -3.36 1.02 -3.74
N TRP A 132 -2.19 0.76 -4.31
CA TRP A 132 -1.39 1.73 -5.04
C TRP A 132 -1.19 1.29 -6.48
N ASN A 133 -1.25 2.25 -7.38
CA ASN A 133 -0.79 2.16 -8.76
C ASN A 133 0.36 3.18 -8.88
N PHE A 134 1.53 2.73 -9.34
CA PHE A 134 2.73 3.57 -9.37
C PHE A 134 2.82 4.40 -10.65
N ASP A 135 2.40 3.82 -11.78
CA ASP A 135 2.41 4.51 -13.07
C ASP A 135 1.09 4.27 -13.84
N TYR A 136 0.17 5.19 -13.71
CA TYR A 136 -1.13 5.15 -14.39
C TYR A 136 -1.06 5.35 -15.92
N THR A 137 0.15 5.38 -16.50
CA THR A 137 0.36 5.49 -17.95
C THR A 137 0.80 4.19 -18.60
N THR A 138 1.27 3.21 -17.81
CA THR A 138 1.77 1.92 -18.28
C THR A 138 1.24 0.77 -17.45
N GLU A 139 1.11 -0.42 -18.04
CA GLU A 139 0.82 -1.65 -17.32
C GLU A 139 2.08 -2.11 -16.57
N GLU A 140 1.97 -2.32 -15.27
CA GLU A 140 3.11 -2.67 -14.43
C GLU A 140 3.14 -4.19 -14.17
N PRO A 141 4.28 -4.86 -14.41
CA PRO A 141 4.48 -6.25 -14.02
C PRO A 141 5.05 -6.36 -12.60
N MET A 142 4.68 -7.43 -11.91
CA MET A 142 5.28 -7.81 -10.64
C MET A 142 5.60 -9.30 -10.61
N GLN A 143 6.70 -9.67 -9.97
CA GLN A 143 7.10 -11.07 -9.82
C GLN A 143 6.79 -11.57 -8.42
N LEU A 144 6.15 -12.73 -8.34
CA LEU A 144 5.83 -13.43 -7.11
C LEU A 144 6.46 -14.82 -7.13
N THR A 145 6.77 -15.32 -5.93
CA THR A 145 7.22 -16.71 -5.78
C THR A 145 6.02 -17.59 -5.47
N ILE A 146 5.88 -18.67 -6.21
CA ILE A 146 4.90 -19.72 -5.99
C ILE A 146 5.63 -21.03 -5.71
N THR A 147 5.17 -21.80 -4.73
CA THR A 147 5.82 -23.02 -4.25
C THR A 147 4.82 -24.13 -4.06
N THR A 148 5.27 -25.36 -4.13
CA THR A 148 4.49 -26.56 -3.77
C THR A 148 5.05 -27.24 -2.53
N LEU A 149 4.21 -27.95 -1.81
CA LEU A 149 4.66 -28.79 -0.69
C LEU A 149 5.58 -29.92 -1.20
N GLY A 150 5.41 -30.35 -2.46
CA GLY A 150 6.29 -31.31 -3.14
C GLY A 150 7.71 -30.80 -3.39
N GLY A 151 7.98 -29.50 -3.18
CA GLY A 151 9.32 -28.90 -3.23
C GLY A 151 9.62 -28.14 -4.52
N ASP A 152 8.63 -27.94 -5.39
CA ASP A 152 8.80 -27.05 -6.52
C ASP A 152 8.74 -25.57 -6.13
N THR A 153 9.46 -24.75 -6.87
CA THR A 153 9.52 -23.29 -6.66
C THR A 153 9.64 -22.59 -8.00
N GLU A 154 8.65 -21.77 -8.30
CA GLU A 154 8.57 -21.02 -9.54
C GLU A 154 8.39 -19.52 -9.32
N THR A 155 8.69 -18.75 -10.36
CA THR A 155 8.38 -17.32 -10.41
C THR A 155 7.21 -17.09 -11.34
N ILE A 156 6.15 -16.51 -10.83
CA ILE A 156 5.01 -16.06 -11.63
C ILE A 156 5.05 -14.55 -11.82
N THR A 157 4.84 -14.10 -13.04
CA THR A 157 4.66 -12.68 -13.34
C THR A 157 3.16 -12.36 -13.36
N VAL A 158 2.75 -11.47 -12.50
CA VAL A 158 1.41 -10.87 -12.51
C VAL A 158 1.49 -9.47 -13.13
N VAL A 159 0.50 -9.09 -13.93
CA VAL A 159 0.50 -7.83 -14.68
C VAL A 159 -0.83 -7.13 -14.50
N GLU A 160 -0.83 -5.83 -14.49
CA GLU A 160 -2.04 -5.02 -14.55
C GLU A 160 -2.76 -5.22 -15.89
N PRO A 161 -4.07 -5.47 -15.90
CA PRO A 161 -4.83 -5.62 -17.14
C PRO A 161 -5.02 -4.30 -17.91
N ASN A 162 -4.74 -3.17 -17.29
CA ASN A 162 -4.68 -1.84 -17.87
C ASN A 162 -3.95 -0.89 -16.90
N PRO A 163 -3.44 0.26 -17.37
CA PRO A 163 -2.63 1.17 -16.55
C PRO A 163 -3.35 1.81 -15.34
N LEU A 164 -4.67 1.73 -15.27
CA LEU A 164 -5.45 2.27 -14.14
C LEU A 164 -5.88 1.17 -13.15
N ALA A 165 -5.47 -0.07 -13.38
CA ALA A 165 -5.84 -1.17 -12.51
C ALA A 165 -5.08 -1.12 -11.19
N THR A 166 -5.73 -1.59 -10.15
CA THR A 166 -5.11 -1.87 -8.83
C THR A 166 -5.11 -3.36 -8.53
N MET A 167 -5.34 -4.18 -9.55
CA MET A 167 -5.30 -5.63 -9.49
C MET A 167 -4.40 -6.15 -10.60
N LEU A 168 -3.44 -6.95 -10.23
CA LEU A 168 -2.54 -7.64 -11.13
C LEU A 168 -2.95 -9.11 -11.20
N ILE A 169 -2.85 -9.71 -12.38
CA ILE A 169 -3.25 -11.10 -12.63
C ILE A 169 -2.13 -11.81 -13.37
N GLY A 170 -1.86 -13.05 -12.98
CA GLY A 170 -0.92 -13.92 -13.67
C GLY A 170 -1.38 -15.37 -13.63
N GLN A 171 -0.86 -16.16 -14.56
CA GLN A 171 -1.17 -17.59 -14.63
C GLN A 171 0.13 -18.39 -14.77
N ILE A 172 0.13 -19.58 -14.19
CA ILE A 172 1.19 -20.54 -14.34
C ILE A 172 0.59 -21.92 -14.68
N ALA A 173 1.15 -22.55 -15.71
CA ALA A 173 0.75 -23.90 -16.09
C ALA A 173 1.24 -24.92 -15.08
N THR A 174 0.53 -26.03 -14.96
CA THR A 174 0.92 -27.15 -14.09
C THR A 174 1.25 -28.40 -14.89
N GLN A 175 2.10 -29.22 -14.30
CA GLN A 175 2.40 -30.56 -14.76
C GLN A 175 2.45 -31.53 -13.59
N GLU A 176 1.84 -32.68 -13.76
CA GLU A 176 2.00 -33.75 -12.78
C GLU A 176 3.32 -34.49 -13.03
N THR A 177 4.21 -34.46 -12.04
CA THR A 177 5.48 -35.18 -12.10
C THR A 177 5.94 -35.54 -10.68
N PRO A 178 6.56 -36.73 -10.49
CA PRO A 178 7.08 -37.13 -9.18
C PRO A 178 8.40 -36.43 -8.81
N ILE A 179 9.03 -35.71 -9.73
CA ILE A 179 10.30 -35.02 -9.51
C ILE A 179 10.17 -33.58 -9.99
N PRO A 180 10.06 -32.64 -9.08
CA PRO A 180 9.96 -31.23 -9.45
C PRO A 180 11.27 -30.69 -10.04
N ALA A 181 11.15 -29.78 -10.99
CA ALA A 181 12.25 -29.08 -11.63
C ALA A 181 12.07 -27.57 -11.47
N THR A 182 12.56 -27.03 -10.36
CA THR A 182 12.41 -25.62 -9.98
C THR A 182 12.90 -24.65 -11.04
N HIS A 183 12.21 -23.49 -11.16
CA HIS A 183 12.54 -22.39 -12.07
C HIS A 183 12.51 -22.74 -13.56
N ASN A 184 11.61 -23.62 -13.96
CA ASN A 184 11.41 -24.00 -15.36
C ASN A 184 10.19 -23.34 -16.01
N GLY A 185 9.38 -22.58 -15.24
CA GLY A 185 8.19 -21.87 -15.70
C GLY A 185 6.92 -22.73 -15.70
N ILE A 186 6.98 -23.93 -15.16
CA ILE A 186 5.85 -24.86 -15.01
C ILE A 186 5.82 -25.29 -13.54
N LEU A 187 4.66 -25.24 -12.90
CA LEU A 187 4.53 -25.68 -11.53
C LEU A 187 4.22 -27.18 -11.48
N GLU A 188 5.16 -27.94 -10.92
CA GLU A 188 5.01 -29.38 -10.74
C GLU A 188 4.19 -29.67 -9.48
N VAL A 189 3.07 -30.35 -9.67
CA VAL A 189 2.10 -30.65 -8.61
C VAL A 189 1.66 -32.10 -8.65
N ALA A 190 1.25 -32.61 -7.51
CA ALA A 190 0.56 -33.89 -7.40
C ALA A 190 -0.80 -33.71 -6.72
N PRO A 191 -1.81 -34.59 -6.98
CA PRO A 191 -3.07 -34.52 -6.25
C PRO A 191 -2.86 -34.56 -4.73
N GLY A 192 -3.48 -33.63 -4.03
CA GLY A 192 -3.31 -33.44 -2.59
C GLY A 192 -2.15 -32.56 -2.17
N ASP A 193 -1.32 -32.09 -3.09
CA ASP A 193 -0.29 -31.08 -2.80
C ASP A 193 -0.92 -29.75 -2.34
N THR A 194 -0.17 -29.01 -1.55
CA THR A 194 -0.51 -27.61 -1.23
C THR A 194 0.37 -26.68 -2.06
N VAL A 195 -0.26 -25.82 -2.82
CA VAL A 195 0.37 -24.73 -3.56
C VAL A 195 0.23 -23.45 -2.74
N SER A 196 1.33 -22.73 -2.58
CA SER A 196 1.39 -21.47 -1.83
C SER A 196 2.03 -20.37 -2.66
N VAL A 197 1.47 -19.19 -2.63
CA VAL A 197 2.05 -17.97 -3.18
C VAL A 197 2.19 -16.92 -2.08
N SER A 198 3.26 -16.14 -2.13
CA SER A 198 3.51 -15.11 -1.12
C SER A 198 3.86 -13.76 -1.75
N TYR A 199 3.46 -12.69 -1.06
CA TYR A 199 3.77 -11.31 -1.39
C TYR A 199 4.07 -10.52 -0.13
N GLY A 200 5.08 -9.66 -0.18
CA GLY A 200 5.50 -8.85 0.95
C GLY A 200 6.69 -9.44 1.70
N TYR A 201 6.99 -8.84 2.85
CA TYR A 201 8.17 -9.22 3.63
C TYR A 201 7.92 -9.18 5.13
N GLY A 202 8.46 -10.17 5.85
CA GLY A 202 8.40 -10.25 7.30
C GLY A 202 6.96 -10.25 7.84
N TYR A 203 6.65 -9.36 8.76
CA TYR A 203 5.30 -9.23 9.36
C TYR A 203 4.25 -8.64 8.40
N TYR A 204 4.67 -8.13 7.27
CA TYR A 204 3.81 -7.54 6.23
C TYR A 204 3.68 -8.46 5.01
N ALA A 205 3.94 -9.76 5.20
CA ALA A 205 3.74 -10.74 4.16
C ALA A 205 2.28 -11.23 4.12
N HIS A 206 1.77 -11.40 2.92
CA HIS A 206 0.53 -12.11 2.63
C HIS A 206 0.88 -13.46 2.02
N ALA A 207 0.10 -14.47 2.32
CA ALA A 207 0.16 -15.77 1.67
C ALA A 207 -1.24 -16.23 1.27
N ALA A 208 -1.34 -16.93 0.15
CA ALA A 208 -2.53 -17.64 -0.26
C ALA A 208 -2.16 -19.09 -0.59
N GLU A 209 -3.00 -20.01 -0.19
CA GLU A 209 -2.78 -21.45 -0.33
C GLU A 209 -3.99 -22.16 -0.91
N VAL A 210 -3.76 -23.16 -1.74
CA VAL A 210 -4.77 -24.02 -2.32
C VAL A 210 -4.26 -25.48 -2.31
N THR A 211 -5.14 -26.40 -1.96
CA THR A 211 -4.85 -27.84 -2.13
C THR A 211 -5.24 -28.28 -3.53
N VAL A 212 -4.35 -28.97 -4.22
CA VAL A 212 -4.55 -29.51 -5.57
C VAL A 212 -5.62 -30.59 -5.54
N GLU A 213 -6.63 -30.48 -6.36
CA GLU A 213 -7.71 -31.46 -6.54
C GLU A 213 -7.28 -32.63 -7.44
#